data_196d2080176757b1cc7d2ace22c46767
#
_entry.id   196d2080176757b1cc7d2ace22c46767
#
_cell.length_a   1.000
_cell.length_b   1.000
_cell.length_c   1.000
_cell.angle_alpha   90.00
_cell.angle_beta   90.00
_cell.angle_gamma   90.00
#
_symmetry.space_group_name_H-M   'P 1'
#
loop_
_entity.id
_entity.type
_entity.pdbx_description
1 polymer ?
#
loop_
_entity_poly.entity_id
_entity_poly.type
_entity_poly.pdbx_seq_one_letter_code
_entity_poly.pdbx_strand_id
1 'polypeptide(L)'
;VDGPGFRYVIFTQGCKFHCKGCHNAQSWDLNGGMEVKMRVLYEEMRSDPLIEGVTFSGGEPFLQPEPLTIFAKIVKEQGYSLWAYTGFTFEQLLSDHKRRVLLELLDVVVDGPFVLSKKSMQIDFRGSTNQRIIDVHQSLKKGKVILASGFN
;
A
#
# COMPACT_ATOMS: atom_id res chain seq x y z
N VAL A 1 10.30 6.94 2.35
CA VAL A 1 9.02 7.43 2.78
C VAL A 1 7.93 6.43 2.49
N ASP A 2 7.72 6.07 1.23
CA ASP A 2 6.71 5.08 0.83
C ASP A 2 7.34 3.73 0.49
N GLY A 3 8.23 3.26 1.33
CA GLY A 3 8.96 2.01 1.17
C GLY A 3 10.42 2.22 0.82
N PRO A 4 11.24 1.16 0.86
CA PRO A 4 12.68 1.25 0.64
C PRO A 4 13.05 1.34 -0.84
N GLY A 5 14.19 1.96 -1.12
CA GLY A 5 14.75 2.06 -2.46
C GLY A 5 14.03 3.09 -3.34
N PHE A 6 14.32 3.01 -4.63
CA PHE A 6 13.65 3.84 -5.63
C PHE A 6 12.35 3.18 -6.04
N ARG A 7 11.23 3.84 -5.77
CA ARG A 7 9.91 3.25 -5.98
C ARG A 7 8.99 4.17 -6.79
N TYR A 8 8.19 3.54 -7.64
CA TYR A 8 7.10 4.20 -8.32
C TYR A 8 5.88 4.18 -7.40
N VAL A 9 5.44 5.35 -6.96
CA VAL A 9 4.33 5.47 -6.01
C VAL A 9 3.06 5.85 -6.75
N ILE A 10 2.02 5.04 -6.60
CA ILE A 10 0.69 5.30 -7.15
C ILE A 10 -0.20 5.77 -6.01
N PHE A 11 -0.65 7.03 -6.10
CA PHE A 11 -1.56 7.62 -5.12
C PHE A 11 -2.99 7.42 -5.59
N THR A 12 -3.75 6.60 -4.87
CA THR A 12 -5.16 6.39 -5.14
C THR A 12 -5.98 7.53 -4.54
N GLN A 13 -7.16 7.80 -5.14
CA GLN A 13 -8.08 8.80 -4.65
C GLN A 13 -9.22 8.11 -3.91
N GLY A 14 -9.64 8.72 -2.80
CA GLY A 14 -10.73 8.23 -1.97
C GLY A 14 -10.24 7.49 -0.72
N CYS A 15 -10.72 7.93 0.42
CA CYS A 15 -10.42 7.29 1.69
C CYS A 15 -11.55 7.57 2.68
N LYS A 16 -12.17 6.51 3.22
CA LYS A 16 -13.26 6.63 4.19
C LYS A 16 -12.78 6.77 5.63
N PHE A 17 -11.49 6.59 5.89
CA PHE A 17 -10.97 6.61 7.26
C PHE A 17 -10.87 8.02 7.85
N HIS A 18 -10.55 9.02 7.03
CA HIS A 18 -10.45 10.43 7.44
C HIS A 18 -9.66 10.60 8.74
N CYS A 19 -8.49 9.97 8.83
CA CYS A 19 -7.67 9.97 10.04
C CYS A 19 -7.24 11.41 10.40
N LYS A 20 -7.48 11.80 11.64
CA LYS A 20 -7.06 13.12 12.12
C LYS A 20 -5.53 13.25 12.00
N GLY A 21 -5.08 14.33 11.38
CA GLY A 21 -3.66 14.57 11.15
C GLY A 21 -3.07 13.81 9.97
N CYS A 22 -3.90 13.22 9.11
CA CYS A 22 -3.46 12.49 7.92
C CYS A 22 -2.64 13.38 6.99
N HIS A 23 -1.51 12.84 6.48
CA HIS A 23 -0.62 13.56 5.57
C HIS A 23 -1.20 13.75 4.17
N ASN A 24 -2.20 12.95 3.80
CA ASN A 24 -2.80 12.94 2.47
C ASN A 24 -4.30 13.25 2.50
N ALA A 25 -4.72 14.22 3.34
CA ALA A 25 -6.14 14.55 3.51
C ALA A 25 -6.83 14.94 2.19
N GLN A 26 -6.09 15.51 1.24
CA GLN A 26 -6.63 15.86 -0.07
C GLN A 26 -7.08 14.62 -0.86
N SER A 27 -6.65 13.42 -0.49
CA SER A 27 -7.05 12.17 -1.13
C SER A 27 -8.34 11.56 -0.57
N TRP A 28 -8.98 12.19 0.42
CA TRP A 28 -10.19 11.65 1.06
C TRP A 28 -11.43 11.68 0.15
N ASP A 29 -11.50 12.66 -0.75
CA ASP A 29 -12.65 12.80 -1.65
C ASP A 29 -12.73 11.60 -2.61
N LEU A 30 -13.80 10.83 -2.50
CA LEU A 30 -14.03 9.66 -3.36
C LEU A 30 -14.24 10.02 -4.82
N ASN A 31 -14.62 11.27 -5.09
CA ASN A 31 -14.87 11.77 -6.45
C ASN A 31 -13.73 12.66 -6.98
N GLY A 32 -12.67 12.85 -6.17
CA GLY A 32 -11.53 13.66 -6.58
C GLY A 32 -10.52 12.88 -7.41
N GLY A 33 -9.46 13.58 -7.81
CA GLY A 33 -8.36 12.97 -8.55
C GLY A 33 -8.63 12.87 -10.06
N MET A 34 -7.79 12.12 -10.74
CA MET A 34 -7.87 11.90 -12.19
C MET A 34 -7.94 10.40 -12.49
N GLU A 35 -8.67 10.04 -13.54
CA GLU A 35 -8.59 8.71 -14.09
C GLU A 35 -7.31 8.60 -14.93
N VAL A 36 -6.52 7.54 -14.69
CA VAL A 36 -5.29 7.26 -15.43
C VAL A 36 -5.34 5.84 -15.95
N LYS A 37 -5.01 5.66 -17.23
CA LYS A 37 -4.99 4.33 -17.84
C LYS A 37 -3.80 3.53 -17.29
N MET A 38 -4.01 2.25 -17.01
CA MET A 38 -2.95 1.35 -16.52
C MET A 38 -1.73 1.30 -17.43
N ARG A 39 -1.95 1.39 -18.74
CA ARG A 39 -0.85 1.41 -19.71
C ARG A 39 0.08 2.59 -19.49
N VAL A 40 -0.47 3.77 -19.18
CA VAL A 40 0.33 4.98 -18.91
C VAL A 40 1.16 4.78 -17.64
N LEU A 41 0.55 4.24 -16.59
CA LEU A 41 1.26 3.94 -15.33
C LEU A 41 2.39 2.95 -15.58
N TYR A 42 2.11 1.90 -16.33
CA TYR A 42 3.11 0.88 -16.65
C TYR A 42 4.28 1.45 -17.45
N GLU A 43 4.00 2.27 -18.47
CA GLU A 43 5.04 2.89 -19.27
C GLU A 43 5.90 3.87 -18.47
N GLU A 44 5.29 4.67 -17.60
CA GLU A 44 6.03 5.56 -16.70
C GLU A 44 6.95 4.79 -15.77
N MET A 45 6.45 3.73 -15.15
CA MET A 45 7.23 2.87 -14.28
C MET A 45 8.45 2.29 -15.01
N ARG A 46 8.24 1.79 -16.23
CA ARG A 46 9.29 1.17 -17.02
C ARG A 46 10.29 2.16 -17.61
N SER A 47 9.94 3.44 -17.68
CA SER A 47 10.81 4.45 -18.25
C SER A 47 12.02 4.78 -17.39
N ASP A 48 11.98 4.50 -16.10
CA ASP A 48 13.09 4.74 -15.17
C ASP A 48 13.73 3.41 -14.74
N PRO A 49 14.95 3.11 -15.23
CA PRO A 49 15.61 1.85 -14.89
C PRO A 49 16.04 1.74 -13.43
N LEU A 50 16.02 2.85 -12.68
CA LEU A 50 16.38 2.83 -11.26
C LEU A 50 15.25 2.36 -10.36
N ILE A 51 14.01 2.31 -10.86
CA ILE A 51 12.87 1.86 -10.07
C ILE A 51 13.00 0.38 -9.76
N GLU A 52 12.95 0.05 -8.46
CA GLU A 52 13.07 -1.31 -7.95
C GLU A 52 11.73 -1.92 -7.56
N GLY A 53 10.74 -1.08 -7.29
CA GLY A 53 9.45 -1.53 -6.82
C GLY A 53 8.35 -0.50 -6.99
N VAL A 54 7.16 -0.92 -6.64
CA VAL A 54 5.94 -0.11 -6.73
C VAL A 54 5.28 -0.06 -5.35
N THR A 55 4.72 1.09 -5.00
CA THR A 55 3.96 1.28 -3.77
C THR A 55 2.59 1.85 -4.10
N PHE A 56 1.54 1.21 -3.58
CA PHE A 56 0.19 1.76 -3.61
C PHE A 56 -0.04 2.57 -2.33
N SER A 57 -0.39 3.83 -2.49
CA SER A 57 -0.55 4.77 -1.38
C SER A 57 -1.70 5.75 -1.69
N GLY A 58 -1.69 6.91 -1.06
CA GLY A 58 -2.63 7.98 -1.32
C GLY A 58 -3.77 7.99 -0.33
N GLY A 59 -5.02 7.87 -0.84
CA GLY A 59 -6.22 7.58 -0.09
C GLY A 59 -6.21 6.16 0.43
N GLU A 60 -7.19 5.35 0.05
CA GLU A 60 -7.24 3.96 0.49
C GLU A 60 -7.18 3.03 -0.73
N PRO A 61 -6.02 2.39 -1.01
CA PRO A 61 -5.89 1.49 -2.17
C PRO A 61 -6.91 0.35 -2.17
N PHE A 62 -7.24 -0.19 -1.00
CA PHE A 62 -8.14 -1.33 -0.88
C PHE A 62 -9.63 -0.97 -1.04
N LEU A 63 -9.95 0.28 -1.36
CA LEU A 63 -11.28 0.66 -1.87
C LEU A 63 -11.40 0.41 -3.39
N GLN A 64 -10.26 0.20 -4.07
CA GLN A 64 -10.20 -0.07 -5.50
C GLN A 64 -9.41 -1.37 -5.77
N PRO A 65 -9.79 -2.49 -5.15
CA PRO A 65 -8.95 -3.70 -5.22
C PRO A 65 -8.87 -4.30 -6.62
N GLU A 66 -9.95 -4.25 -7.41
CA GLU A 66 -9.97 -4.92 -8.70
C GLU A 66 -8.99 -4.33 -9.72
N PRO A 67 -9.01 -3.01 -9.99
CA PRO A 67 -8.03 -2.44 -10.93
C PRO A 67 -6.60 -2.56 -10.43
N LEU A 68 -6.37 -2.40 -9.12
CA LEU A 68 -5.03 -2.55 -8.56
C LEU A 68 -4.54 -3.99 -8.62
N THR A 69 -5.44 -4.97 -8.50
CA THR A 69 -5.07 -6.39 -8.65
C THR A 69 -4.54 -6.66 -10.05
N ILE A 70 -5.19 -6.11 -11.08
CA ILE A 70 -4.73 -6.26 -12.46
C ILE A 70 -3.33 -5.67 -12.63
N PHE A 71 -3.12 -4.46 -12.15
CA PHE A 71 -1.82 -3.80 -12.23
C PHE A 71 -0.76 -4.52 -11.40
N ALA A 72 -1.12 -4.99 -10.21
CA ALA A 72 -0.23 -5.74 -9.33
C ALA A 72 0.30 -7.02 -9.98
N LYS A 73 -0.55 -7.75 -10.70
CA LYS A 73 -0.12 -8.94 -11.44
C LYS A 73 0.94 -8.61 -12.48
N ILE A 74 0.74 -7.53 -13.21
CA ILE A 74 1.72 -7.06 -14.22
C ILE A 74 3.04 -6.70 -13.53
N VAL A 75 2.99 -5.94 -12.45
CA VAL A 75 4.16 -5.52 -11.69
C VAL A 75 4.96 -6.73 -11.18
N LYS A 76 4.27 -7.71 -10.61
CA LYS A 76 4.93 -8.91 -10.08
C LYS A 76 5.55 -9.77 -11.18
N GLU A 77 4.89 -9.90 -12.31
CA GLU A 77 5.43 -10.63 -13.47
C GLU A 77 6.72 -10.02 -13.99
N GLN A 78 6.87 -8.70 -13.86
CA GLN A 78 8.08 -7.98 -14.28
C GLN A 78 9.20 -7.99 -13.24
N GLY A 79 8.98 -8.61 -12.09
CA GLY A 79 10.02 -8.77 -11.06
C GLY A 79 10.16 -7.61 -10.08
N TYR A 80 9.23 -6.66 -10.07
CA TYR A 80 9.26 -5.56 -9.10
C TYR A 80 8.71 -6.01 -7.75
N SER A 81 9.26 -5.44 -6.66
CA SER A 81 8.65 -5.59 -5.34
C SER A 81 7.41 -4.70 -5.22
N LEU A 82 6.45 -5.13 -4.40
CA LEU A 82 5.16 -4.44 -4.30
C LEU A 82 4.78 -4.21 -2.85
N TRP A 83 4.61 -2.94 -2.49
CA TRP A 83 4.18 -2.49 -1.17
C TRP A 83 2.84 -1.79 -1.27
N ALA A 84 2.06 -1.81 -0.21
CA ALA A 84 0.85 -0.99 -0.11
C ALA A 84 0.69 -0.46 1.31
N TYR A 85 0.12 0.73 1.40
CA TYR A 85 -0.33 1.34 2.65
C TYR A 85 -1.84 1.25 2.72
N THR A 86 -2.37 0.92 3.90
CA THR A 86 -3.82 0.80 4.09
C THR A 86 -4.22 1.22 5.49
N GLY A 87 -5.42 1.77 5.62
CA GLY A 87 -6.03 2.02 6.93
C GLY A 87 -6.74 0.79 7.48
N PHE A 88 -6.96 -0.24 6.66
CA PHE A 88 -7.49 -1.51 7.14
C PHE A 88 -6.41 -2.27 7.91
N THR A 89 -6.82 -3.18 8.78
CA THR A 89 -5.89 -4.14 9.38
C THR A 89 -5.73 -5.34 8.44
N PHE A 90 -4.63 -6.06 8.59
CA PHE A 90 -4.38 -7.29 7.84
C PHE A 90 -5.55 -8.27 7.97
N GLU A 91 -6.06 -8.41 9.19
CA GLU A 91 -7.18 -9.29 9.49
C GLU A 91 -8.46 -8.88 8.75
N GLN A 92 -8.72 -7.56 8.66
CA GLN A 92 -9.85 -7.04 7.89
C GLN A 92 -9.71 -7.32 6.40
N LEU A 93 -8.50 -7.20 5.87
CA LEU A 93 -8.23 -7.47 4.45
C LEU A 93 -8.48 -8.93 4.11
N LEU A 94 -8.16 -9.85 5.01
CA LEU A 94 -8.39 -11.28 4.81
C LEU A 94 -9.86 -11.65 4.76
N SER A 95 -10.73 -10.85 5.38
CA SER A 95 -12.16 -11.14 5.48
C SER A 95 -12.96 -10.79 4.23
N ASP A 96 -12.38 -10.04 3.30
CA ASP A 96 -13.05 -9.66 2.05
C ASP A 96 -12.32 -10.28 0.85
N HIS A 97 -13.03 -11.03 0.03
CA HIS A 97 -12.40 -11.79 -1.06
C HIS A 97 -11.60 -10.91 -2.04
N LYS A 98 -12.18 -9.83 -2.50
CA LYS A 98 -11.50 -8.95 -3.48
C LYS A 98 -10.25 -8.28 -2.91
N ARG A 99 -10.32 -7.85 -1.65
CA ARG A 99 -9.18 -7.26 -0.95
C ARG A 99 -8.11 -8.30 -0.67
N ARG A 100 -8.52 -9.51 -0.31
CA ARG A 100 -7.60 -10.62 -0.09
C ARG A 100 -6.81 -10.96 -1.36
N VAL A 101 -7.46 -10.98 -2.52
CA VAL A 101 -6.80 -11.27 -3.80
C VAL A 101 -5.69 -10.25 -4.07
N LEU A 102 -5.94 -8.96 -3.83
CA LEU A 102 -4.91 -7.94 -3.95
C LEU A 102 -3.80 -8.15 -2.91
N LEU A 103 -4.18 -8.38 -1.66
CA LEU A 103 -3.22 -8.61 -0.57
C LEU A 103 -2.24 -9.73 -0.91
N GLU A 104 -2.72 -10.82 -1.45
CA GLU A 104 -1.89 -12.00 -1.78
C GLU A 104 -0.79 -11.70 -2.80
N LEU A 105 -0.92 -10.62 -3.56
CA LEU A 105 0.09 -10.20 -4.55
C LEU A 105 1.16 -9.28 -3.96
N LEU A 106 0.94 -8.73 -2.77
CA LEU A 106 1.87 -7.80 -2.14
C LEU A 106 3.02 -8.55 -1.47
N ASP A 107 4.19 -7.93 -1.48
CA ASP A 107 5.34 -8.39 -0.68
C ASP A 107 5.22 -7.86 0.75
N VAL A 108 4.83 -6.59 0.89
CA VAL A 108 4.68 -5.94 2.20
C VAL A 108 3.41 -5.08 2.21
N VAL A 109 2.69 -5.10 3.32
CA VAL A 109 1.61 -4.16 3.59
C VAL A 109 1.88 -3.43 4.90
N VAL A 110 1.72 -2.10 4.87
CA VAL A 110 1.77 -1.28 6.08
C VAL A 110 0.31 -1.03 6.47
N ASP A 111 -0.13 -1.65 7.56
CA ASP A 111 -1.55 -1.71 7.91
C ASP A 111 -1.94 -0.83 9.09
N GLY A 112 -3.22 -0.58 9.19
CA GLY A 112 -3.84 0.13 10.29
C GLY A 112 -3.98 1.64 10.04
N PRO A 113 -4.98 2.28 10.66
CA PRO A 113 -5.22 3.71 10.47
C PRO A 113 -4.12 4.54 11.13
N PHE A 114 -3.89 5.75 10.59
CA PHE A 114 -3.01 6.71 11.24
C PHE A 114 -3.68 7.20 12.53
N VAL A 115 -2.98 7.09 13.65
CA VAL A 115 -3.46 7.55 14.95
C VAL A 115 -2.57 8.71 15.42
N LEU A 116 -3.12 9.92 15.47
CA LEU A 116 -2.37 11.14 15.78
C LEU A 116 -1.64 11.05 17.11
N SER A 117 -2.28 10.49 18.15
CA SER A 117 -1.68 10.34 19.48
C SER A 117 -0.47 9.38 19.49
N LYS A 118 -0.31 8.60 18.45
CA LYS A 118 0.79 7.64 18.29
C LYS A 118 1.76 8.03 17.17
N LYS A 119 1.66 9.26 16.68
CA LYS A 119 2.56 9.78 15.66
C LYS A 119 4.01 9.71 16.12
N SER A 120 4.90 9.27 15.23
CA SER A 120 6.34 9.23 15.49
C SER A 120 7.10 9.53 14.20
N MET A 121 8.15 10.35 14.34
CA MET A 121 9.07 10.67 13.23
C MET A 121 10.29 9.74 13.25
N GLN A 122 10.38 8.83 14.21
CA GLN A 122 11.54 7.97 14.43
C GLN A 122 11.35 6.53 13.95
N ILE A 123 10.18 6.22 13.39
CA ILE A 123 9.85 4.88 12.90
C ILE A 123 9.90 4.86 11.37
N ASP A 124 10.39 3.75 10.81
CA ASP A 124 10.52 3.59 9.38
C ASP A 124 9.13 3.43 8.72
N PHE A 125 8.92 4.16 7.62
CA PHE A 125 7.81 3.97 6.67
C PHE A 125 6.40 3.93 7.25
N ARG A 126 6.19 4.41 8.49
CA ARG A 126 4.90 4.49 9.17
C ARG A 126 4.66 5.89 9.70
N GLY A 127 3.40 6.28 9.76
CA GLY A 127 3.03 7.58 10.35
C GLY A 127 2.82 7.52 11.87
N SER A 128 2.42 6.37 12.39
CA SER A 128 2.13 6.17 13.82
C SER A 128 2.54 4.78 14.28
N THR A 129 2.79 4.64 15.59
CA THR A 129 3.37 3.42 16.16
C THR A 129 2.44 2.22 16.14
N ASN A 130 1.13 2.41 15.99
CA ASN A 130 0.17 1.31 15.87
C ASN A 130 0.21 0.62 14.51
N GLN A 131 0.77 1.27 13.50
CA GLN A 131 0.87 0.70 12.16
C GLN A 131 1.97 -0.36 12.10
N ARG A 132 1.73 -1.41 11.33
CA ARG A 132 2.64 -2.56 11.25
C ARG A 132 3.19 -2.68 9.84
N ILE A 133 4.48 -2.98 9.71
CA ILE A 133 5.09 -3.35 8.43
C ILE A 133 5.08 -4.86 8.38
N ILE A 134 4.19 -5.43 7.56
CA ILE A 134 3.88 -6.86 7.55
C ILE A 134 4.50 -7.54 6.34
N ASP A 135 5.23 -8.62 6.56
CA ASP A 135 5.67 -9.54 5.51
C ASP A 135 4.47 -10.39 5.10
N VAL A 136 3.89 -10.08 3.94
CA VAL A 136 2.64 -10.71 3.50
C VAL A 136 2.82 -12.20 3.23
N HIS A 137 3.87 -12.58 2.52
CA HIS A 137 4.08 -13.97 2.14
C HIS A 137 4.28 -14.87 3.37
N GLN A 138 5.10 -14.43 4.32
CA GLN A 138 5.32 -15.19 5.54
C GLN A 138 4.07 -15.25 6.42
N SER A 139 3.32 -14.15 6.47
CA SER A 139 2.09 -14.08 7.25
C SER A 139 1.03 -15.04 6.72
N LEU A 140 0.83 -15.08 5.41
CA LEU A 140 -0.12 -16.01 4.78
C LEU A 140 0.31 -17.46 4.97
N LYS A 141 1.61 -17.74 4.81
CA LYS A 141 2.15 -19.09 4.97
C LYS A 141 1.98 -19.62 6.38
N LYS A 142 2.18 -18.76 7.39
CA LYS A 142 2.14 -19.16 8.80
C LYS A 142 0.77 -19.01 9.45
N GLY A 143 -0.18 -18.38 8.77
CA GLY A 143 -1.53 -18.16 9.30
C GLY A 143 -1.59 -17.15 10.45
N LYS A 144 -0.58 -16.29 10.58
CA LYS A 144 -0.53 -15.21 11.58
C LYS A 144 0.32 -14.05 11.06
N VAL A 145 0.14 -12.87 11.62
CA VAL A 145 0.92 -11.68 11.23
C VAL A 145 2.40 -11.89 11.58
N ILE A 146 3.24 -11.77 10.56
CA ILE A 146 4.71 -11.80 10.70
C ILE A 146 5.21 -10.44 10.23
N LEU A 147 5.91 -9.73 11.10
CA LEU A 147 6.45 -8.42 10.76
C LEU A 147 7.65 -8.56 9.83
N ALA A 148 7.77 -7.64 8.89
CA ALA A 148 8.94 -7.58 8.03
C ALA A 148 10.18 -7.21 8.86
N SER A 149 11.30 -7.88 8.60
CA SER A 149 12.54 -7.65 9.34
C SER A 149 13.31 -6.46 8.79
N GLY A 150 14.15 -5.85 9.65
CA GLY A 150 15.05 -4.76 9.26
C GLY A 150 14.44 -3.37 9.35
N PHE A 151 13.25 -3.22 9.91
CA PHE A 151 12.59 -1.92 10.09
C PHE A 151 12.42 -1.58 11.57
N ASN A 152 12.59 -0.30 11.84
CA ASN A 152 12.54 0.24 13.19
C ASN A 152 11.08 0.47 13.66
#